data_f25d0c86394eb0972a7e3c3f5d88fa40
#
_entry.id   f25d0c86394eb0972a7e3c3f5d88fa40
#
_cell.length_a   1.000
_cell.length_b   1.000
_cell.length_c   1.000
_cell.angle_alpha   90.00
_cell.angle_beta   90.00
_cell.angle_gamma   90.00
#
_symmetry.space_group_name_H-M   'P 1'
#
loop_
_entity.id
_entity.type
_entity.pdbx_description
1 polymer ?
#
loop_
_entity_poly.entity_id
_entity_poly.type
_entity_poly.pdbx_seq_one_letter_code
_entity_poly.pdbx_strand_id
1 'polypeptide(L)'
;ESGQWISELLPNFAGVVDRTCVIRTMQTEQFNHAPSQLFLHTGTARLGNPSLGSWVTWGLGSLNENLPGFVVLLSGGKTPDAGKSLWGSGFLPSVYQGVNCRASGDPVLYLGDPAGIDRRTRRRMLDTLAEMNSAEFARSGDPETQTRISQYELAYRMQTAVPRVMDLSGEPKHILEMYGAQPGYTSPAESADDPRVLYRGDDPTFANNCLVARRLLERGVRFVQLX
;
A
#
# COMPACT_ATOMS: atom_id res chain seq x y z
N GLU A 1 -16.53 -9.95 -28.06
CA GLU A 1 -17.95 -10.35 -28.03
C GLU A 1 -18.83 -9.26 -27.43
N SER A 2 -18.30 -8.49 -26.45
CA SER A 2 -19.02 -7.36 -25.81
C SER A 2 -19.24 -6.16 -26.73
N GLY A 3 -18.53 -6.07 -27.85
CA GLY A 3 -18.59 -4.91 -28.73
C GLY A 3 -17.85 -3.67 -28.18
N GLN A 4 -17.04 -3.84 -27.15
CA GLN A 4 -16.26 -2.75 -26.58
C GLN A 4 -15.06 -2.41 -27.47
N TRP A 5 -14.89 -1.12 -27.75
CA TRP A 5 -13.73 -0.61 -28.48
C TRP A 5 -12.59 -0.42 -27.50
N ILE A 6 -11.45 -1.03 -27.78
CA ILE A 6 -10.22 -0.92 -26.96
C ILE A 6 -9.08 -0.49 -27.86
N SER A 7 -8.23 0.40 -27.37
CA SER A 7 -7.05 0.88 -28.09
C SER A 7 -6.09 -0.26 -28.41
N GLU A 8 -5.50 -0.22 -29.60
CA GLU A 8 -4.44 -1.16 -30.00
C GLU A 8 -3.21 -1.10 -29.08
N LEU A 9 -3.09 -0.05 -28.26
CA LEU A 9 -2.02 0.07 -27.28
C LEU A 9 -2.22 -0.82 -26.08
N LEU A 10 -3.40 -1.46 -25.92
CA LEU A 10 -3.75 -2.32 -24.79
C LEU A 10 -4.12 -3.73 -25.25
N PRO A 11 -3.22 -4.41 -25.98
CA PRO A 11 -3.57 -5.71 -26.59
C PRO A 11 -3.93 -6.79 -25.57
N ASN A 12 -3.25 -6.81 -24.43
CA ASN A 12 -3.54 -7.82 -23.39
C ASN A 12 -4.88 -7.53 -22.71
N PHE A 13 -5.20 -6.26 -22.48
CA PHE A 13 -6.50 -5.86 -21.92
C PHE A 13 -7.64 -6.21 -22.89
N ALA A 14 -7.43 -6.02 -24.20
CA ALA A 14 -8.40 -6.37 -25.22
C ALA A 14 -8.80 -7.86 -25.13
N GLY A 15 -7.88 -8.73 -24.72
CA GLY A 15 -8.15 -10.17 -24.57
C GLY A 15 -9.05 -10.51 -23.39
N VAL A 16 -9.23 -9.60 -22.43
CA VAL A 16 -10.04 -9.86 -21.22
C VAL A 16 -11.21 -8.87 -21.07
N VAL A 17 -11.40 -7.95 -22.02
CA VAL A 17 -12.39 -6.87 -21.91
C VAL A 17 -13.82 -7.41 -21.72
N ASP A 18 -14.15 -8.56 -22.29
CA ASP A 18 -15.47 -9.17 -22.12
C ASP A 18 -15.79 -9.58 -20.67
N ARG A 19 -14.76 -9.64 -19.82
CA ARG A 19 -14.89 -9.97 -18.40
C ARG A 19 -14.86 -8.72 -17.51
N THR A 20 -14.88 -7.51 -18.11
CA THR A 20 -14.75 -6.25 -17.36
C THR A 20 -16.04 -5.43 -17.47
N CYS A 21 -16.26 -4.61 -16.45
CA CYS A 21 -17.32 -3.60 -16.47
C CYS A 21 -16.69 -2.25 -16.80
N VAL A 22 -17.01 -1.69 -17.95
CA VAL A 22 -16.46 -0.41 -18.40
C VAL A 22 -17.46 0.71 -18.12
N ILE A 23 -17.11 1.58 -17.16
CA ILE A 23 -17.96 2.72 -16.80
C ILE A 23 -17.51 3.93 -17.63
N ARG A 24 -18.31 4.30 -18.63
CA ARG A 24 -17.98 5.36 -19.60
C ARG A 24 -18.41 6.76 -19.15
N THR A 25 -19.17 6.84 -18.06
CA THR A 25 -19.79 8.11 -17.62
C THR A 25 -19.06 8.75 -16.43
N MET A 26 -17.84 8.27 -16.12
CA MET A 26 -17.05 8.88 -15.06
C MET A 26 -16.67 10.32 -15.44
N GLN A 27 -16.88 11.23 -14.52
CA GLN A 27 -16.54 12.64 -14.71
C GLN A 27 -16.15 13.28 -13.38
N THR A 28 -15.42 14.36 -13.45
CA THR A 28 -15.01 15.13 -12.28
C THR A 28 -15.03 16.62 -12.58
N GLU A 29 -15.29 17.42 -11.56
CA GLU A 29 -15.18 18.88 -11.63
C GLU A 29 -13.77 19.36 -11.34
N GLN A 30 -12.88 18.44 -10.94
CA GLN A 30 -11.52 18.80 -10.53
C GLN A 30 -10.58 18.75 -11.71
N PHE A 31 -9.98 19.90 -12.08
CA PHE A 31 -9.06 19.99 -13.21
C PHE A 31 -7.60 19.75 -12.79
N ASN A 32 -7.26 19.93 -11.52
CA ASN A 32 -5.90 19.83 -11.02
C ASN A 32 -5.64 18.44 -10.43
N HIS A 33 -4.41 17.95 -10.54
CA HIS A 33 -4.02 16.59 -10.14
C HIS A 33 -4.36 16.27 -8.69
N ALA A 34 -3.86 17.07 -7.72
CA ALA A 34 -4.00 16.74 -6.32
C ALA A 34 -5.47 16.68 -5.85
N PRO A 35 -6.32 17.70 -6.13
CA PRO A 35 -7.73 17.57 -5.72
C PRO A 35 -8.49 16.51 -6.51
N SER A 36 -8.11 16.21 -7.77
CA SER A 36 -8.72 15.11 -8.53
C SER A 36 -8.38 13.76 -7.90
N GLN A 37 -7.12 13.57 -7.53
CA GLN A 37 -6.66 12.36 -6.84
C GLN A 37 -7.42 12.20 -5.52
N LEU A 38 -7.51 13.27 -4.72
CA LEU A 38 -8.27 13.22 -3.46
C LEU A 38 -9.73 12.83 -3.71
N PHE A 39 -10.37 13.46 -4.69
CA PHE A 39 -11.76 13.17 -5.03
C PHE A 39 -11.95 11.70 -5.37
N LEU A 40 -11.06 11.14 -6.18
CA LEU A 40 -11.11 9.73 -6.58
C LEU A 40 -10.96 8.78 -5.38
N HIS A 41 -10.04 9.10 -4.46
CA HIS A 41 -9.69 8.20 -3.37
C HIS A 41 -10.54 8.36 -2.11
N THR A 42 -11.14 9.55 -1.89
CA THR A 42 -11.86 9.85 -0.64
C THR A 42 -13.31 10.33 -0.85
N GLY A 43 -13.72 10.52 -2.10
CA GLY A 43 -15.04 11.04 -2.45
C GLY A 43 -15.18 12.56 -2.28
N THR A 44 -14.08 13.26 -1.97
CA THR A 44 -14.08 14.72 -1.81
C THR A 44 -12.72 15.29 -2.18
N ALA A 45 -12.69 16.51 -2.69
CA ALA A 45 -11.43 17.20 -3.00
C ALA A 45 -10.79 17.85 -1.77
N ARG A 46 -11.39 17.68 -0.58
CA ARG A 46 -10.91 18.28 0.67
C ARG A 46 -10.18 17.23 1.53
N LEU A 47 -9.19 17.68 2.27
CA LEU A 47 -8.46 16.83 3.21
C LEU A 47 -9.35 16.47 4.42
N GLY A 48 -9.02 15.37 5.09
CA GLY A 48 -9.63 14.97 6.35
C GLY A 48 -10.62 13.80 6.26
N ASN A 49 -10.94 13.36 5.04
CA ASN A 49 -11.82 12.21 4.86
C ASN A 49 -11.02 10.91 4.70
N PRO A 50 -11.57 9.78 5.17
CA PRO A 50 -10.90 8.49 4.98
C PRO A 50 -10.86 8.09 3.50
N SER A 51 -9.76 7.46 3.12
CA SER A 51 -9.63 6.89 1.79
C SER A 51 -10.49 5.63 1.64
N LEU A 52 -10.73 5.23 0.40
CA LEU A 52 -11.49 4.02 0.09
C LEU A 52 -10.92 2.79 0.83
N GLY A 53 -9.59 2.61 0.81
CA GLY A 53 -8.96 1.50 1.51
C GLY A 53 -9.16 1.53 3.01
N SER A 54 -9.19 2.73 3.60
CA SER A 54 -9.46 2.90 5.04
C SER A 54 -10.91 2.50 5.36
N TRP A 55 -11.87 2.93 4.55
CA TRP A 55 -13.28 2.53 4.71
C TRP A 55 -13.47 1.02 4.58
N VAL A 56 -12.83 0.41 3.57
CA VAL A 56 -12.92 -1.03 3.34
C VAL A 56 -12.34 -1.80 4.54
N THR A 57 -11.18 -1.35 5.03
CA THR A 57 -10.52 -2.01 6.15
C THR A 57 -11.30 -1.82 7.46
N TRP A 58 -11.86 -0.62 7.67
CA TRP A 58 -12.69 -0.34 8.84
C TRP A 58 -13.97 -1.19 8.84
N GLY A 59 -14.63 -1.31 7.68
CA GLY A 59 -15.92 -2.01 7.60
C GLY A 59 -15.82 -3.53 7.53
N LEU A 60 -14.77 -4.05 6.88
CA LEU A 60 -14.65 -5.50 6.62
C LEU A 60 -13.50 -6.16 7.40
N GLY A 61 -12.66 -5.37 8.06
CA GLY A 61 -11.49 -5.89 8.78
C GLY A 61 -10.42 -6.45 7.84
N SER A 62 -9.53 -7.24 8.39
CA SER A 62 -8.46 -7.91 7.66
C SER A 62 -8.56 -9.42 7.88
N LEU A 63 -8.19 -10.20 6.87
CA LEU A 63 -8.10 -11.66 6.97
C LEU A 63 -6.70 -12.09 7.43
N ASN A 64 -5.83 -11.13 7.74
CA ASN A 64 -4.45 -11.36 8.13
C ASN A 64 -4.11 -10.54 9.37
N GLU A 65 -3.40 -11.17 10.32
CA GLU A 65 -2.98 -10.53 11.57
C GLU A 65 -1.54 -10.02 11.52
N ASN A 66 -0.76 -10.41 10.51
CA ASN A 66 0.68 -10.15 10.45
C ASN A 66 1.06 -9.11 9.40
N LEU A 67 0.08 -8.69 8.58
CA LEU A 67 0.26 -7.67 7.54
C LEU A 67 -0.82 -6.60 7.71
N PRO A 68 -0.55 -5.37 7.25
CA PRO A 68 -1.60 -4.34 7.28
C PRO A 68 -2.82 -4.77 6.46
N GLY A 69 -4.01 -4.38 6.90
CA GLY A 69 -5.22 -4.64 6.11
C GLY A 69 -5.27 -3.83 4.82
N PHE A 70 -4.55 -2.70 4.77
CA PHE A 70 -4.46 -1.80 3.62
C PHE A 70 -2.99 -1.51 3.31
N VAL A 71 -2.52 -1.93 2.15
CA VAL A 71 -1.14 -1.74 1.68
C VAL A 71 -1.13 -0.85 0.44
N VAL A 72 -0.14 0.04 0.37
CA VAL A 72 0.08 0.95 -0.77
C VAL A 72 1.44 0.64 -1.38
N LEU A 73 1.49 0.51 -2.70
CA LEU A 73 2.71 0.23 -3.46
C LEU A 73 2.87 1.32 -4.52
N LEU A 74 3.95 2.09 -4.41
CA LEU A 74 4.24 3.19 -5.34
C LEU A 74 5.28 2.72 -6.36
N SER A 75 5.08 3.10 -7.62
CA SER A 75 5.95 2.73 -8.75
C SER A 75 6.69 3.95 -9.28
N GLY A 76 7.79 3.71 -10.00
CA GLY A 76 8.52 4.76 -10.70
C GLY A 76 9.22 5.77 -9.80
N GLY A 77 9.29 5.52 -8.49
CA GLY A 77 9.98 6.40 -7.55
C GLY A 77 9.25 7.69 -7.17
N LYS A 78 8.06 7.94 -7.73
CA LYS A 78 7.32 9.18 -7.44
C LYS A 78 6.16 8.97 -6.47
N THR A 79 5.97 9.97 -5.63
CA THR A 79 4.77 10.06 -4.80
C THR A 79 3.70 10.85 -5.57
N PRO A 80 2.44 10.40 -5.58
CA PRO A 80 1.35 11.17 -6.18
C PRO A 80 1.23 12.60 -5.61
N ASP A 81 0.68 13.52 -6.37
CA ASP A 81 0.65 14.95 -6.01
C ASP A 81 -0.09 15.20 -4.68
N ALA A 82 -1.15 14.45 -4.39
CA ALA A 82 -1.87 14.58 -3.12
C ALA A 82 -1.21 13.78 -1.97
N GLY A 83 -0.12 13.09 -2.25
CA GLY A 83 0.72 12.44 -1.26
C GLY A 83 -0.01 11.43 -0.40
N LYS A 84 0.38 11.39 0.88
CA LYS A 84 -0.15 10.43 1.86
C LYS A 84 -1.65 10.59 2.12
N SER A 85 -2.25 11.71 1.72
CA SER A 85 -3.69 11.91 1.89
C SER A 85 -4.53 10.88 1.13
N LEU A 86 -3.95 10.29 0.06
CA LEU A 86 -4.64 9.31 -0.78
C LEU A 86 -4.87 7.97 -0.09
N TRP A 87 -4.17 7.72 1.02
CA TRP A 87 -4.35 6.48 1.79
C TRP A 87 -4.47 6.75 3.29
N GLY A 88 -4.82 7.98 3.64
CA GLY A 88 -5.02 8.38 5.01
C GLY A 88 -6.32 7.86 5.59
N SER A 89 -6.34 7.67 6.92
CA SER A 89 -7.54 7.24 7.64
C SER A 89 -8.55 8.38 7.87
N GLY A 90 -8.15 9.63 7.62
CA GLY A 90 -9.03 10.77 7.86
C GLY A 90 -9.50 10.83 9.33
N PHE A 91 -10.79 10.87 9.54
CA PHE A 91 -11.37 10.88 10.90
C PHE A 91 -11.52 9.48 11.50
N LEU A 92 -11.22 8.40 10.75
CA LEU A 92 -11.19 7.06 11.33
C LEU A 92 -9.89 6.87 12.13
N PRO A 93 -9.86 5.93 13.10
CA PRO A 93 -8.62 5.63 13.81
C PRO A 93 -7.46 5.31 12.87
N SER A 94 -6.27 5.75 13.26
CA SER A 94 -5.08 5.66 12.39
C SER A 94 -4.65 4.23 12.06
N VAL A 95 -5.16 3.23 12.77
CA VAL A 95 -4.89 1.81 12.47
C VAL A 95 -5.42 1.42 11.07
N TYR A 96 -6.38 2.16 10.54
CA TYR A 96 -7.00 1.85 9.24
C TYR A 96 -6.32 2.53 8.05
N GLN A 97 -5.30 3.39 8.28
CA GLN A 97 -4.62 4.05 7.17
C GLN A 97 -3.76 3.06 6.37
N GLY A 98 -3.54 3.37 5.09
CA GLY A 98 -2.69 2.55 4.24
C GLY A 98 -1.22 2.62 4.65
N VAL A 99 -0.56 1.47 4.62
CA VAL A 99 0.88 1.35 4.89
C VAL A 99 1.61 1.30 3.56
N ASN A 100 2.43 2.31 3.30
CA ASN A 100 3.24 2.36 2.08
C ASN A 100 4.42 1.39 2.23
N CYS A 101 4.44 0.36 1.38
CA CYS A 101 5.55 -0.57 1.27
C CYS A 101 6.39 -0.20 0.05
N ARG A 102 7.68 0.00 0.27
CA ARG A 102 8.62 0.41 -0.78
C ARG A 102 9.06 -0.79 -1.60
N ALA A 103 9.21 -0.58 -2.90
CA ALA A 103 9.65 -1.63 -3.83
C ALA A 103 11.16 -1.96 -3.69
N SER A 104 11.94 -1.07 -3.04
CA SER A 104 13.39 -1.26 -2.87
C SER A 104 13.85 -0.77 -1.51
N GLY A 105 14.95 -1.31 -1.03
CA GLY A 105 15.47 -1.04 0.31
C GLY A 105 14.59 -1.70 1.37
N ASP A 106 14.50 -1.07 2.54
CA ASP A 106 13.61 -1.56 3.60
C ASP A 106 12.16 -1.37 3.14
N PRO A 107 11.38 -2.46 3.03
CA PRO A 107 9.99 -2.35 2.53
C PRO A 107 9.13 -1.37 3.34
N VAL A 108 9.33 -1.30 4.64
CA VAL A 108 8.68 -0.32 5.51
C VAL A 108 9.77 0.36 6.34
N LEU A 109 9.83 1.69 6.29
CA LEU A 109 10.86 2.43 7.02
C LEU A 109 10.74 2.21 8.53
N TYR A 110 11.89 2.10 9.18
CA TYR A 110 12.00 1.96 10.63
C TYR A 110 11.32 0.71 11.20
N LEU A 111 11.09 -0.28 10.36
CA LEU A 111 10.50 -1.54 10.80
C LEU A 111 11.52 -2.40 11.58
N GLY A 112 12.79 -2.35 11.16
CA GLY A 112 13.86 -3.12 11.80
C GLY A 112 14.19 -2.63 13.21
N ASP A 113 14.76 -3.52 14.01
CA ASP A 113 15.19 -3.16 15.35
C ASP A 113 16.49 -2.34 15.30
N PRO A 114 16.64 -1.34 16.16
CA PRO A 114 17.88 -0.58 16.25
C PRO A 114 19.07 -1.48 16.64
N ALA A 115 20.28 -1.04 16.28
CA ALA A 115 21.50 -1.77 16.65
C ALA A 115 21.57 -1.99 18.17
N GLY A 116 21.89 -3.21 18.56
CA GLY A 116 21.98 -3.59 19.98
C GLY A 116 20.69 -4.04 20.63
N ILE A 117 19.56 -3.98 19.91
CA ILE A 117 18.27 -4.49 20.42
C ILE A 117 17.93 -5.76 19.65
N ASP A 118 17.91 -6.88 20.36
CA ASP A 118 17.46 -8.14 19.75
C ASP A 118 15.93 -8.29 19.86
N ARG A 119 15.39 -9.26 19.12
CA ARG A 119 13.96 -9.49 19.03
C ARG A 119 13.31 -9.79 20.40
N ARG A 120 14.04 -10.45 21.31
CA ARG A 120 13.55 -10.75 22.65
C ARG A 120 13.44 -9.47 23.50
N THR A 121 14.48 -8.63 23.44
CA THR A 121 14.46 -7.33 24.11
C THR A 121 13.35 -6.44 23.55
N ARG A 122 13.21 -6.42 22.23
CA ARG A 122 12.12 -5.68 21.58
C ARG A 122 10.76 -6.15 22.10
N ARG A 123 10.55 -7.48 22.20
CA ARG A 123 9.27 -8.02 22.72
C ARG A 123 8.98 -7.49 24.13
N ARG A 124 9.97 -7.57 25.04
CA ARG A 124 9.80 -7.08 26.42
C ARG A 124 9.47 -5.58 26.46
N MET A 125 10.13 -4.80 25.60
CA MET A 125 9.84 -3.35 25.50
C MET A 125 8.37 -3.11 25.08
N LEU A 126 7.89 -3.87 24.09
CA LEU A 126 6.51 -3.74 23.64
C LEU A 126 5.50 -4.18 24.68
N ASP A 127 5.82 -5.25 25.45
CA ASP A 127 4.96 -5.71 26.55
C ASP A 127 4.83 -4.62 27.62
N THR A 128 5.95 -3.99 28.01
CA THR A 128 5.95 -2.88 28.96
C THR A 128 5.16 -1.69 28.45
N LEU A 129 5.34 -1.33 27.16
CA LEU A 129 4.59 -0.23 26.56
C LEU A 129 3.09 -0.54 26.51
N ALA A 130 2.71 -1.79 26.24
CA ALA A 130 1.31 -2.19 26.25
C ALA A 130 0.69 -2.07 27.63
N GLU A 131 1.45 -2.46 28.69
CA GLU A 131 1.00 -2.29 30.08
C GLU A 131 0.81 -0.81 30.43
N MET A 132 1.78 0.04 30.07
CA MET A 132 1.70 1.48 30.33
C MET A 132 0.51 2.12 29.60
N ASN A 133 0.32 1.78 28.31
CA ASN A 133 -0.79 2.31 27.52
C ASN A 133 -2.15 1.79 28.02
N SER A 134 -2.21 0.54 28.50
CA SER A 134 -3.45 -0.01 29.07
C SER A 134 -3.83 0.72 30.36
N ALA A 135 -2.86 1.04 31.21
CA ALA A 135 -3.08 1.84 32.41
C ALA A 135 -3.55 3.25 32.05
N GLU A 136 -2.96 3.85 31.04
CA GLU A 136 -3.37 5.17 30.56
C GLU A 136 -4.80 5.13 29.97
N PHE A 137 -5.12 4.10 29.20
CA PHE A 137 -6.46 3.93 28.68
C PHE A 137 -7.49 3.79 29.81
N ALA A 138 -7.17 3.01 30.86
CA ALA A 138 -8.04 2.86 32.01
C ALA A 138 -8.30 4.20 32.73
N ARG A 139 -7.33 5.14 32.67
CA ARG A 139 -7.43 6.45 33.30
C ARG A 139 -8.16 7.47 32.42
N SER A 140 -7.86 7.49 31.11
CA SER A 140 -8.32 8.54 30.19
C SER A 140 -9.54 8.16 29.36
N GLY A 141 -9.70 6.85 29.08
CA GLY A 141 -10.71 6.35 28.14
C GLY A 141 -10.41 6.67 26.67
N ASP A 142 -9.21 7.16 26.36
CA ASP A 142 -8.85 7.59 25.01
C ASP A 142 -8.62 6.38 24.08
N PRO A 143 -9.50 6.17 23.07
CA PRO A 143 -9.37 5.00 22.18
C PRO A 143 -8.08 5.00 21.33
N GLU A 144 -7.43 6.16 21.13
CA GLU A 144 -6.15 6.21 20.42
C GLU A 144 -5.04 5.48 21.21
N THR A 145 -5.16 5.36 22.51
CA THR A 145 -4.22 4.59 23.31
C THR A 145 -4.27 3.10 22.93
N GLN A 146 -5.47 2.55 22.73
CA GLN A 146 -5.63 1.17 22.26
C GLN A 146 -5.13 1.00 20.81
N THR A 147 -5.36 2.01 19.98
CA THR A 147 -4.85 2.03 18.60
C THR A 147 -3.33 1.92 18.58
N ARG A 148 -2.63 2.65 19.47
CA ARG A 148 -1.16 2.61 19.56
C ARG A 148 -0.65 1.21 19.92
N ILE A 149 -1.30 0.53 20.89
CA ILE A 149 -0.93 -0.84 21.26
C ILE A 149 -1.02 -1.74 19.99
N SER A 150 -2.15 -1.67 19.30
CA SER A 150 -2.39 -2.47 18.10
C SER A 150 -1.35 -2.19 17.01
N GLN A 151 -0.98 -0.91 16.81
CA GLN A 151 0.01 -0.51 15.81
C GLN A 151 1.40 -1.07 16.15
N TYR A 152 1.82 -1.02 17.41
CA TYR A 152 3.12 -1.56 17.83
C TYR A 152 3.16 -3.08 17.62
N GLU A 153 2.09 -3.77 17.97
CA GLU A 153 2.00 -5.22 17.76
C GLU A 153 2.06 -5.58 16.28
N LEU A 154 1.32 -4.86 15.45
CA LEU A 154 1.34 -5.08 14.00
C LEU A 154 2.76 -4.83 13.46
N ALA A 155 3.38 -3.71 13.84
CA ALA A 155 4.75 -3.39 13.38
C ALA A 155 5.74 -4.50 13.74
N TYR A 156 5.64 -5.06 14.94
CA TYR A 156 6.50 -6.17 15.37
C TYR A 156 6.30 -7.41 14.49
N ARG A 157 5.04 -7.76 14.18
CA ARG A 157 4.75 -8.91 13.32
C ARG A 157 5.19 -8.67 11.89
N MET A 158 5.05 -7.43 11.41
CA MET A 158 5.46 -7.03 10.06
C MET A 158 6.96 -7.21 9.80
N GLN A 159 7.80 -7.12 10.84
CA GLN A 159 9.26 -7.29 10.69
C GLN A 159 9.63 -8.58 9.95
N THR A 160 8.84 -9.63 10.12
CA THR A 160 9.09 -10.91 9.45
C THR A 160 8.18 -11.10 8.23
N ALA A 161 6.92 -10.68 8.33
CA ALA A 161 5.92 -10.96 7.31
C ALA A 161 6.15 -10.12 6.03
N VAL A 162 6.48 -8.82 6.19
CA VAL A 162 6.63 -7.94 5.03
C VAL A 162 7.81 -8.33 4.15
N PRO A 163 9.03 -8.55 4.67
CA PRO A 163 10.13 -8.96 3.79
C PRO A 163 9.82 -10.23 2.99
N ARG A 164 9.12 -11.20 3.61
CA ARG A 164 8.76 -12.45 2.93
C ARG A 164 7.80 -12.25 1.76
N VAL A 165 6.84 -11.33 1.88
CA VAL A 165 5.88 -11.10 0.81
C VAL A 165 6.47 -10.26 -0.31
N MET A 166 7.39 -9.34 0.05
CA MET A 166 8.04 -8.45 -0.92
C MET A 166 9.13 -9.14 -1.73
N ASP A 167 9.71 -10.23 -1.22
CA ASP A 167 10.79 -10.95 -1.90
C ASP A 167 10.25 -11.79 -3.06
N LEU A 168 10.49 -11.35 -4.27
CA LEU A 168 10.06 -12.01 -5.50
C LEU A 168 11.08 -13.03 -6.02
N SER A 169 12.23 -13.21 -5.36
CA SER A 169 13.32 -14.06 -5.86
C SER A 169 12.92 -15.54 -6.01
N GLY A 170 11.93 -15.98 -5.24
CA GLY A 170 11.42 -17.36 -5.28
C GLY A 170 10.27 -17.59 -6.27
N GLU A 171 9.86 -16.57 -7.03
CA GLU A 171 8.75 -16.74 -7.98
C GLU A 171 9.18 -17.55 -9.21
N PRO A 172 8.33 -18.44 -9.70
CA PRO A 172 8.66 -19.21 -10.92
C PRO A 172 8.90 -18.29 -12.12
N LYS A 173 9.86 -18.66 -12.96
CA LYS A 173 10.26 -17.86 -14.13
C LYS A 173 9.06 -17.47 -15.01
N HIS A 174 8.16 -18.42 -15.29
CA HIS A 174 7.00 -18.14 -16.14
C HIS A 174 6.05 -17.10 -15.54
N ILE A 175 5.98 -17.03 -14.21
CA ILE A 175 5.18 -16.00 -13.50
C ILE A 175 5.86 -14.63 -13.66
N LEU A 176 7.18 -14.59 -13.43
CA LEU A 176 7.94 -13.34 -13.61
C LEU A 176 7.77 -12.81 -15.04
N GLU A 177 7.88 -13.69 -16.03
CA GLU A 177 7.71 -13.33 -17.45
C GLU A 177 6.28 -12.85 -17.74
N MET A 178 5.27 -13.53 -17.18
CA MET A 178 3.86 -13.16 -17.37
C MET A 178 3.56 -11.76 -16.86
N TYR A 179 4.13 -11.37 -15.72
CA TYR A 179 3.95 -10.03 -15.15
C TYR A 179 4.89 -9.00 -15.75
N GLY A 180 6.01 -9.43 -16.37
CA GLY A 180 7.11 -8.55 -16.74
C GLY A 180 7.93 -8.11 -15.54
N ALA A 181 7.88 -8.91 -14.46
CA ALA A 181 8.53 -8.57 -13.20
C ALA A 181 10.03 -8.90 -13.22
N GLN A 182 10.83 -8.07 -12.56
CA GLN A 182 12.29 -8.24 -12.45
C GLN A 182 12.69 -8.13 -10.97
N PRO A 183 12.81 -9.26 -10.28
CA PRO A 183 13.22 -9.24 -8.86
C PRO A 183 14.57 -8.54 -8.67
N GLY A 184 14.67 -7.74 -7.61
CA GLY A 184 15.90 -7.02 -7.28
C GLY A 184 16.12 -5.75 -8.08
N TYR A 185 15.25 -5.43 -9.03
CA TYR A 185 15.37 -4.16 -9.76
C TYR A 185 15.20 -2.98 -8.79
N THR A 186 16.13 -2.03 -8.88
CA THR A 186 16.07 -0.78 -8.14
C THR A 186 15.98 0.36 -9.14
N SER A 187 14.91 1.11 -9.07
CA SER A 187 14.74 2.27 -9.94
C SER A 187 15.91 3.25 -9.72
N PRO A 188 16.54 3.75 -10.79
CA PRO A 188 17.61 4.74 -10.62
C PRO A 188 17.13 5.92 -9.78
N ALA A 189 18.02 6.44 -8.94
CA ALA A 189 17.71 7.63 -8.16
C ALA A 189 17.28 8.76 -9.09
N GLU A 190 16.12 9.32 -8.83
CA GLU A 190 15.62 10.42 -9.64
C GLU A 190 16.56 11.62 -9.57
N SER A 191 17.03 12.11 -10.71
CA SER A 191 17.35 13.51 -10.78
C SER A 191 15.99 14.21 -10.86
N ALA A 192 15.67 14.99 -9.85
CA ALA A 192 14.36 15.63 -9.71
C ALA A 192 13.98 16.50 -10.91
N ASP A 193 14.94 16.79 -11.79
CA ASP A 193 14.81 17.78 -12.84
C ASP A 193 14.78 17.19 -14.25
N ASP A 194 14.87 15.87 -14.44
CA ASP A 194 14.84 15.29 -15.79
C ASP A 194 13.51 14.54 -16.02
N PRO A 195 12.59 15.16 -16.81
CA PRO A 195 11.29 14.55 -17.08
C PRO A 195 11.38 13.22 -17.84
N ARG A 196 12.52 12.91 -18.46
CA ARG A 196 12.71 11.65 -19.18
C ARG A 196 12.85 10.47 -18.22
N VAL A 197 13.26 10.73 -16.97
CA VAL A 197 13.37 9.70 -15.94
C VAL A 197 11.99 9.27 -15.45
N LEU A 198 10.99 10.14 -15.60
CA LEU A 198 9.63 9.92 -15.09
C LEU A 198 8.81 8.91 -15.89
N TYR A 199 9.19 8.67 -17.15
CA TYR A 199 8.39 7.85 -18.07
C TYR A 199 9.24 6.79 -18.75
N ARG A 200 10.06 6.09 -17.98
CA ARG A 200 10.86 4.99 -18.51
C ARG A 200 9.94 3.81 -18.81
N GLY A 201 9.79 3.52 -20.09
CA GLY A 201 8.96 2.40 -20.53
C GLY A 201 9.51 1.03 -20.15
N ASP A 202 10.78 1.00 -19.71
CA ASP A 202 11.45 -0.24 -19.30
C ASP A 202 11.54 -0.42 -17.79
N ASP A 203 10.87 0.43 -16.99
CA ASP A 203 10.88 0.32 -15.53
C ASP A 203 9.88 -0.74 -15.07
N PRO A 204 10.36 -1.88 -14.52
CA PRO A 204 9.47 -2.96 -14.09
C PRO A 204 8.86 -2.75 -12.71
N THR A 205 9.00 -1.59 -12.07
CA THR A 205 8.51 -1.40 -10.70
C THR A 205 7.00 -1.61 -10.59
N PHE A 206 6.22 -1.15 -11.59
CA PHE A 206 4.77 -1.39 -11.59
C PHE A 206 4.46 -2.89 -11.73
N ALA A 207 5.17 -3.59 -12.62
CA ALA A 207 5.02 -5.03 -12.80
C ALA A 207 5.36 -5.80 -11.52
N ASN A 208 6.47 -5.42 -10.87
CA ASN A 208 6.86 -5.98 -9.58
C ASN A 208 5.75 -5.76 -8.53
N ASN A 209 5.21 -4.53 -8.47
CA ASN A 209 4.15 -4.18 -7.52
C ASN A 209 2.85 -4.97 -7.81
N CYS A 210 2.51 -5.20 -9.07
CA CYS A 210 1.35 -6.03 -9.42
C CYS A 210 1.51 -7.47 -8.89
N LEU A 211 2.72 -8.02 -9.03
CA LEU A 211 3.00 -9.37 -8.53
C LEU A 211 2.99 -9.41 -7.00
N VAL A 212 3.57 -8.39 -6.34
CA VAL A 212 3.50 -8.24 -4.88
C VAL A 212 2.04 -8.12 -4.42
N ALA A 213 1.22 -7.34 -5.14
CA ALA A 213 -0.21 -7.17 -4.81
C ALA A 213 -0.94 -8.51 -4.79
N ARG A 214 -0.69 -9.37 -5.81
CA ARG A 214 -1.24 -10.73 -5.82
C ARG A 214 -0.84 -11.48 -4.55
N ARG A 215 0.45 -11.46 -4.21
CA ARG A 215 0.97 -12.17 -3.03
C ARG A 215 0.37 -11.66 -1.72
N LEU A 216 0.14 -10.35 -1.64
CA LEU A 216 -0.52 -9.73 -0.49
C LEU A 216 -1.97 -10.22 -0.34
N LEU A 217 -2.72 -10.22 -1.46
CA LEU A 217 -4.11 -10.69 -1.47
C LEU A 217 -4.20 -12.17 -1.11
N GLU A 218 -3.29 -13.01 -1.64
CA GLU A 218 -3.22 -14.44 -1.31
C GLU A 218 -2.97 -14.67 0.20
N ARG A 219 -2.39 -13.69 0.90
CA ARG A 219 -2.13 -13.75 2.33
C ARG A 219 -3.16 -13.01 3.18
N GLY A 220 -4.28 -12.61 2.56
CA GLY A 220 -5.42 -12.05 3.30
C GLY A 220 -5.37 -10.54 3.53
N VAL A 221 -4.47 -9.83 2.86
CA VAL A 221 -4.52 -8.36 2.87
C VAL A 221 -5.83 -7.92 2.20
N ARG A 222 -6.58 -7.06 2.84
CA ARG A 222 -7.94 -6.72 2.38
C ARG A 222 -7.95 -5.76 1.19
N PHE A 223 -7.05 -4.80 1.17
CA PHE A 223 -7.03 -3.76 0.15
C PHE A 223 -5.58 -3.44 -0.24
N VAL A 224 -5.29 -3.48 -1.55
CA VAL A 224 -3.98 -3.08 -2.09
C VAL A 224 -4.22 -1.97 -3.12
N GLN A 225 -3.51 -0.85 -2.92
CA GLN A 225 -3.55 0.30 -3.82
C GLN A 225 -2.22 0.36 -4.58
N LEU A 226 -2.32 0.33 -5.92
CA LEU A 226 -1.16 0.53 -6.80
C LEU A 226 -1.21 1.95 -7.34
N UNK A 227 -0.12 2.79 -7.17
CA UNK A 227 -0.03 4.08 -7.61
C UNK A 227 1.23 4.28 -8.31
#